data_d1543483d5c1b76d96fbe20d9eccbb29
#
_entry.id   d1543483d5c1b76d96fbe20d9eccbb29
#
_cell.length_a   1.000
_cell.length_b   1.000
_cell.length_c   1.000
_cell.angle_alpha   90.00
_cell.angle_beta   90.00
_cell.angle_gamma   90.00
#
_symmetry.space_group_name_H-M   'P 1'
#
loop_
_entity.id
_entity.type
_entity.pdbx_description
1 polymer ?
#
loop_
_entity_poly.entity_id
_entity_poly.type
_entity_poly.pdbx_seq_one_letter_code
_entity_poly.pdbx_strand_id
1 'polypeptide(L)'
;MTGIRIAAMLGIAAFLLAALPHAAFAWTPGTHVFLGDAVLHSTQLLPSAIADLLRAFPYDFLYGSIAADTSIAKKYAAVGRHCHSWDVGFDIHEAATDEPLRAFALGYLAHLAADSVAHNYFVPMQLTVTSSTSSIGHSYWESRFETHLGERYSRQAHDLILLDHAMSDLLLDGILSPTLFSTHTNRRLFRGMV
;
A
#
# COMPACT_ATOMS: atom_id res chain seq x y z
N MET A 1 -25.49 5.96 36.06
CA MET A 1 -25.20 4.89 35.07
C MET A 1 -24.57 5.41 33.78
N THR A 2 -24.78 6.65 33.39
CA THR A 2 -24.21 7.25 32.16
C THR A 2 -22.68 7.50 32.22
N GLY A 3 -22.15 7.96 33.36
CA GLY A 3 -20.70 8.29 33.50
C GLY A 3 -19.76 7.07 33.37
N ILE A 4 -20.15 5.92 33.95
CA ILE A 4 -19.35 4.67 33.86
C ILE A 4 -19.32 4.14 32.43
N ARG A 5 -20.43 4.26 31.67
CA ARG A 5 -20.48 3.86 30.27
C ARG A 5 -19.61 4.75 29.38
N ILE A 6 -19.61 6.06 29.62
CA ILE A 6 -18.77 7.00 28.89
C ILE A 6 -17.28 6.73 29.21
N ALA A 7 -16.93 6.53 30.47
CA ALA A 7 -15.56 6.19 30.88
C ALA A 7 -15.10 4.85 30.27
N ALA A 8 -15.97 3.85 30.24
CA ALA A 8 -15.66 2.56 29.58
C ALA A 8 -15.49 2.70 28.07
N MET A 9 -16.35 3.50 27.40
CA MET A 9 -16.21 3.75 25.96
C MET A 9 -14.93 4.54 25.63
N LEU A 10 -14.57 5.54 26.44
CA LEU A 10 -13.31 6.28 26.29
C LEU A 10 -12.10 5.39 26.56
N GLY A 11 -12.18 4.50 27.56
CA GLY A 11 -11.13 3.52 27.86
C GLY A 11 -10.95 2.51 26.72
N ILE A 12 -12.03 2.00 26.16
CA ILE A 12 -12.00 1.11 24.98
C ILE A 12 -11.46 1.86 23.76
N ALA A 13 -11.90 3.09 23.51
CA ALA A 13 -11.40 3.90 22.40
C ALA A 13 -9.90 4.20 22.55
N ALA A 14 -9.43 4.57 23.75
CA ALA A 14 -8.02 4.79 24.05
C ALA A 14 -7.21 3.49 23.93
N PHE A 15 -7.75 2.35 24.39
CA PHE A 15 -7.12 1.04 24.23
C PHE A 15 -7.05 0.62 22.77
N LEU A 16 -8.12 0.82 22.00
CA LEU A 16 -8.13 0.56 20.55
C LEU A 16 -7.14 1.44 19.81
N LEU A 17 -7.07 2.74 20.14
CA LEU A 17 -6.07 3.67 19.59
C LEU A 17 -4.64 3.28 19.96
N ALA A 18 -4.40 2.80 21.18
CA ALA A 18 -3.08 2.34 21.63
C ALA A 18 -2.73 0.93 21.10
N ALA A 19 -3.75 0.10 20.88
CA ALA A 19 -3.60 -1.26 20.34
C ALA A 19 -3.60 -1.30 18.82
N LEU A 20 -4.08 -0.23 18.14
CA LEU A 20 -3.84 -0.10 16.70
C LEU A 20 -2.31 -0.03 16.54
N PRO A 21 -1.68 -1.02 15.91
CA PRO A 21 -0.27 -0.87 15.56
C PRO A 21 -0.21 0.40 14.70
N HIS A 22 0.75 1.24 14.98
CA HIS A 22 1.16 2.26 14.03
C HIS A 22 1.54 1.47 12.78
N ALA A 23 0.61 1.37 11.84
CA ALA A 23 0.90 0.79 10.56
C ALA A 23 1.96 1.72 9.96
N ALA A 24 3.20 1.29 10.00
CA ALA A 24 4.25 1.93 9.25
C ALA A 24 3.93 1.62 7.78
N PHE A 25 3.20 2.51 7.14
CA PHE A 25 3.15 2.58 5.70
C PHE A 25 4.49 3.19 5.27
N ALA A 26 5.19 2.61 4.31
CA ALA A 26 6.45 3.18 3.83
C ALA A 26 6.19 4.45 3.02
N TRP A 27 5.17 4.41 2.18
CA TRP A 27 4.61 5.54 1.47
C TRP A 27 3.09 5.48 1.54
N THR A 28 2.43 6.63 1.41
CA THR A 28 0.98 6.69 1.32
C THR A 28 0.50 6.29 -0.08
N PRO A 29 -0.77 5.90 -0.28
CA PRO A 29 -1.30 5.54 -1.59
C PRO A 29 -1.09 6.61 -2.66
N GLY A 30 -1.22 7.90 -2.32
CA GLY A 30 -0.95 8.99 -3.25
C GLY A 30 0.50 9.03 -3.71
N THR A 31 1.45 8.74 -2.83
CA THR A 31 2.87 8.66 -3.18
C THR A 31 3.15 7.48 -4.12
N HIS A 32 2.55 6.31 -3.88
CA HIS A 32 2.70 5.16 -4.78
C HIS A 32 2.09 5.41 -6.16
N VAL A 33 0.97 6.11 -6.22
CA VAL A 33 0.39 6.56 -7.51
C VAL A 33 1.32 7.54 -8.22
N PHE A 34 1.91 8.51 -7.52
CA PHE A 34 2.90 9.41 -8.09
C PHE A 34 4.09 8.67 -8.70
N LEU A 35 4.65 7.70 -7.97
CA LEU A 35 5.79 6.90 -8.44
C LEU A 35 5.39 6.01 -9.62
N GLY A 36 4.22 5.38 -9.57
CA GLY A 36 3.67 4.60 -10.69
C GLY A 36 3.42 5.45 -11.94
N ASP A 37 2.87 6.65 -11.77
CA ASP A 37 2.65 7.62 -12.86
C ASP A 37 3.99 8.03 -13.49
N ALA A 38 5.04 8.25 -12.70
CA ALA A 38 6.38 8.53 -13.19
C ALA A 38 6.96 7.38 -14.04
N VAL A 39 6.70 6.13 -13.66
CA VAL A 39 7.07 4.95 -14.47
C VAL A 39 6.31 4.96 -15.79
N LEU A 40 4.99 5.21 -15.77
CA LEU A 40 4.17 5.28 -16.98
C LEU A 40 4.62 6.38 -17.95
N HIS A 41 5.06 7.52 -17.42
CA HIS A 41 5.63 8.61 -18.23
C HIS A 41 7.06 8.33 -18.74
N SER A 42 7.73 7.31 -18.20
CA SER A 42 9.11 6.96 -18.52
C SER A 42 9.22 5.57 -19.17
N THR A 43 8.17 5.08 -19.81
CA THR A 43 8.13 3.74 -20.41
C THR A 43 9.20 3.50 -21.49
N GLN A 44 9.75 4.57 -22.10
CA GLN A 44 10.87 4.47 -23.03
C GLN A 44 12.17 3.90 -22.39
N LEU A 45 12.26 3.90 -21.06
CA LEU A 45 13.38 3.32 -20.31
C LEU A 45 13.21 1.82 -20.03
N LEU A 46 12.02 1.26 -20.34
CA LEU A 46 11.67 -0.13 -20.07
C LEU A 46 11.89 -1.00 -21.33
N PRO A 47 12.07 -2.33 -21.16
CA PRO A 47 11.97 -3.27 -22.27
C PRO A 47 10.63 -3.09 -23.03
N SER A 48 10.65 -3.16 -24.35
CA SER A 48 9.48 -2.84 -25.19
C SER A 48 8.21 -3.59 -24.79
N ALA A 49 8.32 -4.90 -24.50
CA ALA A 49 7.18 -5.72 -24.09
C ALA A 49 6.53 -5.23 -22.78
N ILE A 50 7.35 -4.77 -21.81
CA ILE A 50 6.86 -4.20 -20.56
C ILE A 50 6.24 -2.83 -20.83
N ALA A 51 6.91 -1.99 -21.61
CA ALA A 51 6.39 -0.67 -21.97
C ALA A 51 5.03 -0.74 -22.67
N ASP A 52 4.85 -1.69 -23.60
CA ASP A 52 3.60 -1.88 -24.31
C ASP A 52 2.49 -2.39 -23.39
N LEU A 53 2.80 -3.33 -22.50
CA LEU A 53 1.88 -3.83 -21.48
C LEU A 53 1.40 -2.71 -20.56
N LEU A 54 2.30 -1.91 -20.00
CA LEU A 54 1.93 -0.83 -19.07
C LEU A 54 1.15 0.31 -19.76
N ARG A 55 1.42 0.57 -21.04
CA ARG A 55 0.61 1.52 -21.83
C ARG A 55 -0.78 1.01 -22.11
N ALA A 56 -0.93 -0.29 -22.31
CA ALA A 56 -2.24 -0.93 -22.57
C ALA A 56 -3.09 -1.00 -21.30
N PHE A 57 -2.47 -1.24 -20.12
CA PHE A 57 -3.17 -1.47 -18.86
C PHE A 57 -2.63 -0.57 -17.73
N PRO A 58 -2.66 0.77 -17.88
CA PRO A 58 -2.06 1.69 -16.92
C PRO A 58 -2.80 1.71 -15.58
N TYR A 59 -4.12 1.53 -15.56
CA TYR A 59 -4.90 1.54 -14.31
C TYR A 59 -4.70 0.26 -13.51
N ASP A 60 -4.51 -0.90 -14.15
CA ASP A 60 -4.16 -2.13 -13.45
C ASP A 60 -2.78 -2.02 -12.80
N PHE A 61 -1.80 -1.47 -13.51
CA PHE A 61 -0.48 -1.19 -12.96
C PHE A 61 -0.54 -0.23 -11.76
N LEU A 62 -1.27 0.89 -11.88
CA LEU A 62 -1.42 1.84 -10.77
C LEU A 62 -2.16 1.22 -9.59
N TYR A 63 -3.21 0.40 -9.83
CA TYR A 63 -3.88 -0.31 -8.74
C TYR A 63 -2.94 -1.29 -8.05
N GLY A 64 -2.14 -2.03 -8.80
CA GLY A 64 -1.08 -2.88 -8.25
C GLY A 64 -0.13 -2.10 -7.36
N SER A 65 0.24 -0.88 -7.75
CA SER A 65 1.19 -0.04 -6.99
C SER A 65 0.66 0.45 -5.63
N ILE A 66 -0.64 0.29 -5.32
CA ILE A 66 -1.21 0.60 -4.00
C ILE A 66 -1.77 -0.65 -3.29
N ALA A 67 -1.86 -1.77 -3.99
CA ALA A 67 -2.57 -2.95 -3.50
C ALA A 67 -1.87 -3.68 -2.34
N ALA A 68 -0.55 -3.55 -2.16
CA ALA A 68 0.16 -4.14 -1.04
C ALA A 68 -0.25 -3.52 0.31
N ASP A 69 -0.78 -2.31 0.32
CA ASP A 69 -1.27 -1.65 1.53
C ASP A 69 -2.69 -2.07 1.94
N THR A 70 -3.33 -2.91 1.15
CA THR A 70 -4.68 -3.41 1.47
C THR A 70 -4.74 -4.26 2.75
N SER A 71 -3.62 -4.88 3.16
CA SER A 71 -3.58 -5.74 4.36
C SER A 71 -3.31 -4.95 5.62
N ILE A 72 -4.34 -4.73 6.43
CA ILE A 72 -4.24 -4.11 7.75
C ILE A 72 -3.69 -5.13 8.75
N ALA A 73 -2.91 -4.65 9.73
CA ALA A 73 -2.32 -5.49 10.78
C ALA A 73 -1.41 -6.62 10.23
N LYS A 74 -0.63 -6.32 9.20
CA LYS A 74 0.27 -7.25 8.48
C LYS A 74 1.23 -8.05 9.37
N LYS A 75 1.56 -7.56 10.57
CA LYS A 75 2.38 -8.30 11.56
C LYS A 75 1.75 -9.60 12.05
N TYR A 76 0.45 -9.80 11.86
CA TYR A 76 -0.27 -11.03 12.23
C TYR A 76 -0.43 -12.01 11.06
N ALA A 77 0.07 -11.68 9.87
CA ALA A 77 0.16 -12.64 8.78
C ALA A 77 1.18 -13.75 9.11
N ALA A 78 1.06 -14.88 8.46
CA ALA A 78 2.04 -15.96 8.57
C ALA A 78 3.44 -15.46 8.20
N VAL A 79 4.48 -16.04 8.83
CA VAL A 79 5.88 -15.64 8.59
C VAL A 79 6.21 -15.76 7.10
N GLY A 80 6.78 -14.70 6.53
CA GLY A 80 7.11 -14.62 5.10
C GLY A 80 5.92 -14.49 4.13
N ARG A 81 4.69 -14.41 4.66
CA ARG A 81 3.46 -14.36 3.85
C ARG A 81 2.68 -13.06 4.02
N HIS A 82 3.30 -12.01 4.57
CA HIS A 82 2.66 -10.69 4.65
C HIS A 82 2.71 -9.96 3.29
N CYS A 83 1.76 -9.06 3.09
CA CYS A 83 1.59 -8.33 1.82
C CYS A 83 2.85 -7.61 1.30
N HIS A 84 3.79 -7.22 2.17
CA HIS A 84 5.05 -6.60 1.78
C HIS A 84 6.22 -7.60 1.67
N SER A 85 5.96 -8.91 1.57
CA SER A 85 6.99 -9.90 1.26
C SER A 85 7.24 -9.96 -0.25
N TRP A 86 8.51 -10.00 -0.65
CA TRP A 86 8.89 -10.22 -2.05
C TRP A 86 8.42 -11.57 -2.58
N ASP A 87 8.41 -12.62 -1.74
CA ASP A 87 7.88 -13.93 -2.13
C ASP A 87 6.40 -13.83 -2.53
N VAL A 88 5.60 -13.07 -1.75
CA VAL A 88 4.20 -12.81 -2.09
C VAL A 88 4.07 -12.01 -3.38
N GLY A 89 4.91 -11.00 -3.60
CA GLY A 89 4.93 -10.24 -4.85
C GLY A 89 5.26 -11.10 -6.07
N PHE A 90 6.20 -12.02 -5.94
CA PHE A 90 6.53 -12.97 -7.01
C PHE A 90 5.44 -14.02 -7.22
N ASP A 91 4.80 -14.54 -6.16
CA ASP A 91 3.66 -15.44 -6.29
C ASP A 91 2.49 -14.77 -7.06
N ILE A 92 2.22 -13.48 -6.80
CA ILE A 92 1.22 -12.69 -7.53
C ILE A 92 1.62 -12.59 -9.01
N HIS A 93 2.89 -12.30 -9.28
CA HIS A 93 3.40 -12.18 -10.65
C HIS A 93 3.31 -13.51 -11.42
N GLU A 94 3.66 -14.63 -10.78
CA GLU A 94 3.59 -15.96 -11.38
C GLU A 94 2.15 -16.42 -11.65
N ALA A 95 1.22 -16.06 -10.78
CA ALA A 95 -0.18 -16.40 -10.90
C ALA A 95 -0.96 -15.48 -11.86
N ALA A 96 -0.37 -14.40 -12.36
CA ALA A 96 -0.98 -13.47 -13.31
C ALA A 96 -1.07 -14.11 -14.72
N THR A 97 -2.27 -14.54 -15.12
CA THR A 97 -2.49 -15.33 -16.34
C THR A 97 -2.71 -14.48 -17.58
N ASP A 98 -3.24 -13.28 -17.46
CA ASP A 98 -3.57 -12.38 -18.57
C ASP A 98 -2.82 -11.04 -18.45
N GLU A 99 -2.93 -10.21 -19.49
CA GLU A 99 -2.18 -8.96 -19.56
C GLU A 99 -2.61 -7.94 -18.48
N PRO A 100 -3.89 -7.69 -18.17
CA PRO A 100 -4.29 -6.82 -17.07
C PRO A 100 -3.70 -7.27 -15.72
N LEU A 101 -3.79 -8.56 -15.39
CA LEU A 101 -3.22 -9.12 -14.17
C LEU A 101 -1.69 -9.03 -14.12
N ARG A 102 -1.01 -9.18 -15.28
CA ARG A 102 0.44 -8.99 -15.39
C ARG A 102 0.83 -7.53 -15.12
N ALA A 103 0.09 -6.57 -15.66
CA ALA A 103 0.31 -5.17 -15.39
C ALA A 103 0.10 -4.86 -13.89
N PHE A 104 -0.97 -5.40 -13.30
CA PHE A 104 -1.25 -5.31 -11.86
C PHE A 104 -0.09 -5.90 -11.02
N ALA A 105 0.39 -7.09 -11.36
CA ALA A 105 1.49 -7.75 -10.66
C ALA A 105 2.79 -6.93 -10.73
N LEU A 106 3.10 -6.32 -11.87
CA LEU A 106 4.22 -5.40 -12.01
C LEU A 106 4.06 -4.15 -11.15
N GLY A 107 2.84 -3.62 -11.03
CA GLY A 107 2.51 -2.54 -10.10
C GLY A 107 2.78 -2.94 -8.65
N TYR A 108 2.37 -4.15 -8.26
CA TYR A 108 2.63 -4.67 -6.91
C TYR A 108 4.13 -4.79 -6.61
N LEU A 109 4.93 -5.31 -7.55
CA LEU A 109 6.39 -5.35 -7.41
C LEU A 109 7.01 -3.95 -7.38
N ALA A 110 6.47 -2.99 -8.14
CA ALA A 110 6.91 -1.60 -8.10
C ALA A 110 6.64 -0.96 -6.73
N HIS A 111 5.49 -1.28 -6.08
CA HIS A 111 5.24 -0.89 -4.69
C HIS A 111 6.33 -1.40 -3.75
N LEU A 112 6.64 -2.70 -3.78
CA LEU A 112 7.67 -3.28 -2.91
C LEU A 112 9.05 -2.66 -3.14
N ALA A 113 9.37 -2.33 -4.38
CA ALA A 113 10.61 -1.64 -4.72
C ALA A 113 10.66 -0.22 -4.15
N ALA A 114 9.56 0.54 -4.27
CA ALA A 114 9.43 1.88 -3.72
C ALA A 114 9.57 1.86 -2.18
N ASP A 115 8.92 0.92 -1.51
CA ASP A 115 9.02 0.71 -0.07
C ASP A 115 10.45 0.35 0.37
N SER A 116 11.15 -0.46 -0.41
CA SER A 116 12.55 -0.76 -0.14
C SER A 116 13.42 0.49 -0.14
N VAL A 117 13.17 1.43 -1.05
CA VAL A 117 13.87 2.73 -1.07
C VAL A 117 13.45 3.61 0.09
N ALA A 118 12.14 3.68 0.39
CA ALA A 118 11.63 4.46 1.51
C ALA A 118 12.25 4.04 2.84
N HIS A 119 12.18 2.76 3.16
CA HIS A 119 12.60 2.22 4.46
C HIS A 119 14.12 2.12 4.65
N ASN A 120 14.88 1.89 3.57
CA ASN A 120 16.32 1.69 3.69
C ASN A 120 17.14 2.96 3.45
N TYR A 121 16.56 3.97 2.76
CA TYR A 121 17.31 5.17 2.39
C TYR A 121 16.62 6.46 2.81
N PHE A 122 15.38 6.72 2.32
CA PHE A 122 14.72 8.00 2.51
C PHE A 122 14.43 8.27 4.00
N VAL A 123 13.65 7.41 4.65
CA VAL A 123 13.24 7.61 6.05
C VAL A 123 14.44 7.63 7.00
N PRO A 124 15.40 6.69 6.94
CA PRO A 124 16.61 6.74 7.79
C PRO A 124 17.40 8.04 7.62
N MET A 125 17.55 8.51 6.38
CA MET A 125 18.24 9.78 6.11
C MET A 125 17.50 10.96 6.77
N GLN A 126 16.19 11.03 6.62
CA GLN A 126 15.38 12.10 7.24
C GLN A 126 15.45 12.07 8.77
N LEU A 127 15.39 10.88 9.38
CA LEU A 127 15.50 10.73 10.83
C LEU A 127 16.87 11.19 11.34
N THR A 128 17.94 10.92 10.60
CA THR A 128 19.30 11.37 10.96
C THR A 128 19.41 12.89 10.91
N VAL A 129 18.90 13.52 9.86
CA VAL A 129 18.99 14.98 9.65
C VAL A 129 18.12 15.75 10.65
N THR A 130 16.99 15.20 11.08
CA THR A 130 16.00 15.91 11.90
C THR A 130 16.00 15.52 13.37
N SER A 131 16.84 14.56 13.77
CA SER A 131 16.92 14.05 15.16
C SER A 131 15.56 13.63 15.73
N SER A 132 14.63 13.17 14.86
CA SER A 132 13.30 12.71 15.24
C SER A 132 13.34 11.31 15.82
N THR A 133 12.37 10.97 16.71
CA THR A 133 12.24 9.61 17.23
C THR A 133 11.78 8.64 16.15
N SER A 134 12.27 7.39 16.22
CA SER A 134 12.12 6.39 15.15
C SER A 134 10.69 6.07 14.76
N SER A 135 9.72 5.98 15.69
CA SER A 135 8.34 5.57 15.36
C SER A 135 7.47 6.72 14.84
N ILE A 136 7.46 7.86 15.53
CA ILE A 136 6.67 9.03 15.13
C ILE A 136 7.30 9.70 13.91
N GLY A 137 8.63 9.78 13.88
CA GLY A 137 9.36 10.36 12.76
C GLY A 137 9.19 9.61 11.45
N HIS A 138 9.07 8.28 11.50
CA HIS A 138 8.84 7.44 10.33
C HIS A 138 7.52 7.83 9.64
N SER A 139 6.39 7.68 10.31
CA SER A 139 5.08 8.04 9.76
C SER A 139 4.95 9.53 9.41
N TYR A 140 5.64 10.40 10.16
CA TYR A 140 5.69 11.83 9.84
C TYR A 140 6.30 12.08 8.46
N TRP A 141 7.46 11.47 8.16
CA TRP A 141 8.16 11.72 6.91
C TRP A 141 7.44 11.14 5.69
N GLU A 142 6.75 10.02 5.86
CA GLU A 142 5.88 9.43 4.82
C GLU A 142 4.72 10.37 4.47
N SER A 143 3.96 10.81 5.49
CA SER A 143 2.87 11.78 5.31
C SER A 143 3.37 13.14 4.81
N ARG A 144 4.55 13.57 5.26
CA ARG A 144 5.15 14.84 4.84
C ARG A 144 5.51 14.83 3.37
N PHE A 145 5.99 13.71 2.85
CA PHE A 145 6.30 13.56 1.44
C PHE A 145 5.03 13.70 0.59
N GLU A 146 3.95 13.01 0.95
CA GLU A 146 2.66 13.14 0.24
C GLU A 146 2.11 14.57 0.28
N THR A 147 2.18 15.24 1.45
CA THR A 147 1.78 16.63 1.57
C THR A 147 2.57 17.53 0.61
N HIS A 148 3.84 17.21 0.36
CA HIS A 148 4.69 17.94 -0.59
C HIS A 148 4.27 17.72 -2.04
N LEU A 149 3.78 16.52 -2.39
CA LEU A 149 3.24 16.20 -3.72
C LEU A 149 1.90 16.92 -4.00
N GLY A 150 1.18 17.32 -2.95
CA GLY A 150 -0.13 17.94 -3.03
C GLY A 150 -1.27 16.93 -3.25
N GLU A 151 -2.51 17.43 -3.20
CA GLU A 151 -3.72 16.58 -3.17
C GLU A 151 -4.05 15.84 -4.49
N ARG A 152 -3.35 16.15 -5.59
CA ARG A 152 -3.64 15.55 -6.90
C ARG A 152 -3.56 14.03 -6.85
N TYR A 153 -2.49 13.49 -6.28
CA TYR A 153 -2.21 12.07 -6.28
C TYR A 153 -3.04 11.31 -5.24
N SER A 154 -3.37 11.94 -4.12
CA SER A 154 -4.32 11.38 -3.15
C SER A 154 -5.71 11.24 -3.78
N ARG A 155 -6.18 12.25 -4.52
CA ARG A 155 -7.44 12.17 -5.29
C ARG A 155 -7.37 11.11 -6.38
N GLN A 156 -6.26 11.01 -7.09
CA GLN A 156 -6.08 9.99 -8.12
C GLN A 156 -6.08 8.58 -7.52
N ALA A 157 -5.48 8.37 -6.34
CA ALA A 157 -5.56 7.11 -5.62
C ALA A 157 -6.99 6.76 -5.23
N HIS A 158 -7.74 7.74 -4.70
CA HIS A 158 -9.16 7.58 -4.40
C HIS A 158 -9.99 7.21 -5.64
N ASP A 159 -9.82 7.92 -6.75
CA ASP A 159 -10.55 7.64 -7.99
C ASP A 159 -10.19 6.25 -8.54
N LEU A 160 -8.92 5.86 -8.43
CA LEU A 160 -8.43 4.55 -8.87
C LEU A 160 -9.12 3.40 -8.13
N ILE A 161 -9.27 3.47 -6.81
CA ILE A 161 -9.90 2.40 -6.04
C ILE A 161 -11.41 2.25 -6.28
N LEU A 162 -12.03 3.22 -6.93
CA LEU A 162 -13.45 3.17 -7.33
C LEU A 162 -13.68 2.43 -8.66
N LEU A 163 -12.61 2.15 -9.41
CA LEU A 163 -12.70 1.36 -10.65
C LEU A 163 -12.99 -0.12 -10.34
N ASP A 164 -13.35 -0.87 -11.37
CA ASP A 164 -13.53 -2.31 -11.25
C ASP A 164 -12.18 -3.03 -11.26
N HIS A 165 -11.83 -3.64 -10.13
CA HIS A 165 -10.62 -4.43 -9.91
C HIS A 165 -10.93 -5.87 -9.49
N ALA A 166 -12.11 -6.38 -9.85
CA ALA A 166 -12.60 -7.69 -9.37
C ALA A 166 -11.61 -8.83 -9.62
N MET A 167 -10.97 -8.87 -10.79
CA MET A 167 -10.01 -9.93 -11.13
C MET A 167 -8.71 -9.81 -10.31
N SER A 168 -8.17 -8.61 -10.15
CA SER A 168 -7.00 -8.35 -9.32
C SER A 168 -7.29 -8.65 -7.84
N ASP A 169 -8.48 -8.29 -7.36
CA ASP A 169 -8.94 -8.58 -6.01
C ASP A 169 -9.05 -10.10 -5.76
N LEU A 170 -9.57 -10.84 -6.74
CA LEU A 170 -9.67 -12.30 -6.66
C LEU A 170 -8.27 -12.96 -6.64
N LEU A 171 -7.33 -12.47 -7.43
CA LEU A 171 -5.94 -12.92 -7.43
C LEU A 171 -5.30 -12.71 -6.04
N LEU A 172 -5.47 -11.52 -5.46
CA LEU A 172 -4.98 -11.23 -4.11
C LEU A 172 -5.60 -12.12 -3.04
N ASP A 173 -6.92 -12.37 -3.12
CA ASP A 173 -7.63 -13.23 -2.16
C ASP A 173 -7.12 -14.69 -2.20
N GLY A 174 -6.63 -15.14 -3.36
CA GLY A 174 -6.03 -16.47 -3.52
C GLY A 174 -4.61 -16.60 -2.96
N ILE A 175 -3.88 -15.51 -2.79
CA ILE A 175 -2.45 -15.53 -2.44
C ILE A 175 -2.18 -14.94 -1.07
N LEU A 176 -2.83 -13.81 -0.72
CA LEU A 176 -2.60 -13.13 0.55
C LEU A 176 -3.12 -13.95 1.73
N SER A 177 -2.29 -14.06 2.76
CA SER A 177 -2.71 -14.63 4.04
C SER A 177 -3.61 -13.64 4.80
N PRO A 178 -4.68 -14.13 5.45
CA PRO A 178 -5.45 -13.31 6.36
C PRO A 178 -4.58 -12.82 7.53
N THR A 179 -4.92 -11.65 8.06
CA THR A 179 -4.30 -11.07 9.25
C THR A 179 -5.26 -11.23 10.46
N LEU A 180 -5.55 -10.16 11.19
CA LEU A 180 -6.66 -10.15 12.15
C LEU A 180 -8.03 -10.20 11.46
N PHE A 181 -8.07 -9.81 10.19
CA PHE A 181 -9.27 -9.80 9.35
C PHE A 181 -9.04 -10.62 8.08
N SER A 182 -10.12 -11.04 7.44
CA SER A 182 -10.04 -11.66 6.11
C SER A 182 -9.48 -10.64 5.08
N THR A 183 -8.92 -11.15 3.99
CA THR A 183 -8.42 -10.32 2.88
C THR A 183 -9.51 -9.39 2.34
N HIS A 184 -10.73 -9.88 2.16
CA HIS A 184 -11.88 -9.09 1.77
C HIS A 184 -12.20 -7.94 2.76
N THR A 185 -12.17 -8.20 4.08
CA THR A 185 -12.41 -7.17 5.09
C THR A 185 -11.29 -6.13 5.10
N ASN A 186 -10.04 -6.57 5.01
CA ASN A 186 -8.88 -5.69 4.92
C ASN A 186 -9.02 -4.73 3.73
N ARG A 187 -9.34 -5.26 2.56
CA ARG A 187 -9.52 -4.47 1.33
C ARG A 187 -10.66 -3.46 1.45
N ARG A 188 -11.79 -3.86 2.06
CA ARG A 188 -12.91 -2.95 2.30
C ARG A 188 -12.54 -1.81 3.24
N LEU A 189 -11.79 -2.10 4.30
CA LEU A 189 -11.30 -1.07 5.23
C LEU A 189 -10.30 -0.14 4.53
N PHE A 190 -9.36 -0.68 3.76
CA PHE A 190 -8.41 0.11 2.98
C PHE A 190 -9.12 1.09 2.04
N ARG A 191 -10.10 0.62 1.25
CA ARG A 191 -10.89 1.46 0.36
C ARG A 191 -11.69 2.56 1.08
N GLY A 192 -11.99 2.38 2.35
CA GLY A 192 -12.64 3.41 3.18
C GLY A 192 -11.68 4.40 3.83
N MET A 193 -10.35 4.15 3.77
CA MET A 193 -9.32 5.02 4.33
C MET A 193 -8.62 5.89 3.27
N VAL A 194 -8.59 5.45 2.01
CA VAL A 194 -8.07 6.20 0.88
C VAL A 194 -9.11 7.18 0.35
#